data_a3d3dfd5e25d799a6e346650eb52296b
#
_entry.id   a3d3dfd5e25d799a6e346650eb52296b
#
_cell.length_a   1.000
_cell.length_b   1.000
_cell.length_c   1.000
_cell.angle_alpha   90.00
_cell.angle_beta   90.00
_cell.angle_gamma   90.00
#
_symmetry.space_group_name_H-M   'P 1'
#
loop_
_entity.id
_entity.type
_entity.pdbx_description
1 polymer ?
#
loop_
_entity_poly.entity_id
_entity_poly.type
_entity_poly.pdbx_seq_one_letter_code
_entity_poly.pdbx_strand_id
1 'polypeptide(L)'
;RSCNIPDGKCRKLIKDSFENYWKNIYQNKNTNNYEFQSLQSKETIDWHKKYIQNCISNQFKKYKPRVLDIGCCSGNLTNLFCQFSSEVVGVDYEEGFIKNANSKYSVPKFFIGDIYNLDKIDGSFDLVVCFGVLQNINDLVLALKNIKLKLSTRNHSKVVFTTINQNSIFNRNDLSLKLTRSREAKNLTLHTFTKDQFYQSSKLSGLKLTRYEYLYILPRFLGPLRFFIKKIMPTSFSHHIFVEMQHA
;
A
#
# COMPACT_ATOMS: atom_id res chain seq x y z
N ARG A 1 15.68 -18.00 -6.92
CA ARG A 1 17.15 -17.88 -6.93
C ARG A 1 17.52 -16.84 -5.88
N SER A 2 18.23 -17.23 -4.81
CA SER A 2 18.76 -16.33 -3.79
C SER A 2 19.78 -15.38 -4.42
N CYS A 3 19.62 -14.09 -4.17
CA CYS A 3 20.57 -13.09 -4.65
C CYS A 3 21.86 -13.19 -3.82
N ASN A 4 22.97 -13.59 -4.44
CA ASN A 4 24.29 -13.71 -3.80
C ASN A 4 25.04 -12.36 -3.68
N ILE A 5 24.34 -11.23 -3.72
CA ILE A 5 24.92 -9.89 -3.60
C ILE A 5 24.79 -9.44 -2.14
N PRO A 6 25.83 -8.82 -1.53
CA PRO A 6 25.74 -8.27 -0.17
C PRO A 6 24.52 -7.36 -0.02
N ASP A 7 23.77 -7.53 1.07
CA ASP A 7 22.43 -6.90 1.33
C ASP A 7 22.32 -5.41 0.96
N GLY A 8 23.35 -4.62 1.24
CA GLY A 8 23.34 -3.19 0.93
C GLY A 8 23.36 -2.85 -0.56
N LYS A 9 24.09 -3.62 -1.38
CA LYS A 9 24.15 -3.40 -2.84
C LYS A 9 22.85 -3.88 -3.52
N CYS A 10 22.29 -4.99 -3.05
CA CYS A 10 21.01 -5.49 -3.57
C CYS A 10 19.87 -4.52 -3.29
N ARG A 11 19.80 -3.95 -2.08
CA ARG A 11 18.82 -2.91 -1.71
C ARG A 11 18.91 -1.70 -2.62
N LYS A 12 20.12 -1.20 -2.88
CA LYS A 12 20.35 -0.05 -3.75
C LYS A 12 19.90 -0.31 -5.18
N LEU A 13 20.28 -1.43 -5.78
CA LEU A 13 19.90 -1.79 -7.16
C LEU A 13 18.38 -1.93 -7.34
N ILE A 14 17.69 -2.54 -6.37
CA ILE A 14 16.24 -2.69 -6.39
C ILE A 14 15.58 -1.31 -6.26
N LYS A 15 16.03 -0.49 -5.31
CA LYS A 15 15.54 0.87 -5.12
C LYS A 15 15.71 1.69 -6.40
N ASP A 16 16.91 1.70 -6.98
CA ASP A 16 17.22 2.45 -8.20
C ASP A 16 16.32 2.02 -9.38
N SER A 17 16.00 0.72 -9.50
CA SER A 17 15.12 0.22 -10.56
C SER A 17 13.67 0.67 -10.39
N PHE A 18 13.15 0.69 -9.17
CA PHE A 18 11.81 1.19 -8.88
C PHE A 18 11.71 2.72 -8.99
N GLU A 19 12.73 3.44 -8.50
CA GLU A 19 12.80 4.90 -8.65
C GLU A 19 12.77 5.30 -10.13
N ASN A 20 13.61 4.67 -10.96
CA ASN A 20 13.61 4.93 -12.40
C ASN A 20 12.26 4.57 -13.06
N TYR A 21 11.62 3.48 -12.65
CA TYR A 21 10.33 3.08 -13.16
C TYR A 21 9.24 4.13 -12.86
N TRP A 22 9.11 4.56 -11.60
CA TRP A 22 8.10 5.53 -11.20
C TRP A 22 8.36 6.92 -11.77
N LYS A 23 9.63 7.31 -11.86
CA LYS A 23 10.04 8.55 -12.52
C LYS A 23 9.65 8.56 -13.99
N ASN A 24 9.88 7.45 -14.72
CA ASN A 24 9.45 7.31 -16.10
C ASN A 24 7.92 7.34 -16.25
N ILE A 25 7.18 6.70 -15.34
CA ILE A 25 5.72 6.78 -15.32
C ILE A 25 5.24 8.21 -15.14
N TYR A 26 5.84 8.95 -14.21
CA TYR A 26 5.50 10.35 -13.99
C TYR A 26 5.80 11.20 -15.22
N GLN A 27 6.96 11.03 -15.83
CA GLN A 27 7.39 11.86 -16.98
C GLN A 27 6.63 11.56 -18.29
N ASN A 28 6.24 10.31 -18.51
CA ASN A 28 5.72 9.86 -19.81
C ASN A 28 4.19 9.74 -19.89
N LYS A 29 3.44 9.99 -18.81
CA LYS A 29 2.00 9.79 -18.79
C LYS A 29 1.26 11.00 -18.22
N ASN A 30 0.15 11.33 -18.89
CA ASN A 30 -0.79 12.35 -18.43
C ASN A 30 -1.30 11.96 -17.02
N THR A 31 -0.73 12.56 -15.99
CA THR A 31 -0.84 12.16 -14.58
C THR A 31 -2.24 12.32 -13.98
N ASN A 32 -3.23 12.73 -14.80
CA ASN A 32 -4.61 12.93 -14.36
C ASN A 32 -5.44 11.64 -14.29
N ASN A 33 -4.94 10.52 -14.81
CA ASN A 33 -5.68 9.25 -14.81
C ASN A 33 -5.28 8.37 -13.61
N TYR A 34 -6.20 8.13 -12.70
CA TYR A 34 -6.03 7.35 -11.47
C TYR A 34 -5.50 5.93 -11.69
N GLU A 35 -5.92 5.30 -12.78
CA GLU A 35 -5.56 3.92 -13.11
C GLU A 35 -4.08 3.79 -13.50
N PHE A 36 -3.47 4.85 -14.00
CA PHE A 36 -2.07 4.86 -14.39
C PHE A 36 -1.10 5.14 -13.24
N GLN A 37 -1.58 5.80 -12.18
CA GLN A 37 -0.72 6.23 -11.06
C GLN A 37 -0.45 5.11 -10.06
N SER A 38 -1.34 4.12 -9.94
CA SER A 38 -1.26 3.11 -8.90
C SER A 38 -0.94 1.71 -9.41
N LEU A 39 -0.90 1.46 -10.73
CA LEU A 39 -0.88 0.11 -11.33
C LEU A 39 -1.97 -0.82 -10.75
N GLN A 40 -2.98 -0.23 -10.11
CA GLN A 40 -4.07 -0.96 -9.49
C GLN A 40 -5.32 -0.86 -10.36
N SER A 41 -6.11 -1.93 -10.38
CA SER A 41 -7.39 -1.89 -11.08
C SER A 41 -8.37 -0.95 -10.38
N LYS A 42 -9.33 -0.43 -11.15
CA LYS A 42 -10.41 0.41 -10.62
C LYS A 42 -11.14 -0.26 -9.45
N GLU A 43 -11.36 -1.56 -9.53
CA GLU A 43 -12.02 -2.34 -8.50
C GLU A 43 -11.21 -2.37 -7.19
N THR A 44 -9.87 -2.45 -7.29
CA THR A 44 -8.97 -2.37 -6.13
C THR A 44 -9.05 -1.00 -5.48
N ILE A 45 -9.02 0.06 -6.28
CA ILE A 45 -9.16 1.45 -5.80
C ILE A 45 -10.52 1.66 -5.13
N ASP A 46 -11.62 1.20 -5.74
CA ASP A 46 -12.96 1.29 -5.17
C ASP A 46 -13.07 0.51 -3.85
N TRP A 47 -12.37 -0.64 -3.75
CA TRP A 47 -12.29 -1.39 -2.51
C TRP A 47 -11.55 -0.60 -1.43
N HIS A 48 -10.39 0.01 -1.76
CA HIS A 48 -9.65 0.86 -0.82
C HIS A 48 -10.52 2.00 -0.30
N LYS A 49 -11.22 2.72 -1.18
CA LYS A 49 -12.14 3.80 -0.81
C LYS A 49 -13.21 3.32 0.18
N LYS A 50 -13.89 2.22 -0.11
CA LYS A 50 -14.92 1.65 0.77
C LYS A 50 -14.35 1.20 2.11
N TYR A 51 -13.18 0.54 2.10
CA TYR A 51 -12.52 0.12 3.32
C TYR A 51 -12.22 1.33 4.23
N ILE A 52 -11.62 2.37 3.66
CA ILE A 52 -11.29 3.60 4.37
C ILE A 52 -12.53 4.23 4.99
N GLN A 53 -13.58 4.45 4.20
CA GLN A 53 -14.83 5.03 4.66
C GLN A 53 -15.42 4.21 5.81
N ASN A 54 -15.50 2.90 5.68
CA ASN A 54 -16.03 2.01 6.71
C ASN A 54 -15.15 1.96 7.95
N CYS A 55 -13.83 1.92 7.78
CA CYS A 55 -12.87 1.90 8.88
C CYS A 55 -13.00 3.16 9.72
N ILE A 56 -12.96 4.33 9.08
CA ILE A 56 -13.03 5.61 9.78
C ILE A 56 -14.42 5.78 10.43
N SER A 57 -15.50 5.52 9.69
CA SER A 57 -16.85 5.69 10.20
C SER A 57 -17.19 4.76 11.37
N ASN A 58 -16.64 3.56 11.40
CA ASN A 58 -16.97 2.57 12.42
C ASN A 58 -16.04 2.57 13.63
N GLN A 59 -14.75 2.84 13.42
CA GLN A 59 -13.76 2.70 14.48
C GLN A 59 -13.37 4.02 15.12
N PHE A 60 -13.46 5.13 14.40
CA PHE A 60 -13.14 6.47 14.88
C PHE A 60 -14.40 7.33 15.10
N LYS A 61 -15.49 6.71 15.57
CA LYS A 61 -16.77 7.42 15.79
C LYS A 61 -16.68 8.57 16.79
N LYS A 62 -15.78 8.46 17.76
CA LYS A 62 -15.67 9.41 18.86
C LYS A 62 -14.76 10.61 18.57
N TYR A 63 -13.89 10.51 17.57
CA TYR A 63 -12.96 11.59 17.18
C TYR A 63 -12.51 11.41 15.75
N LYS A 64 -12.04 12.48 15.13
CA LYS A 64 -11.45 12.43 13.78
C LYS A 64 -10.00 11.98 13.89
N PRO A 65 -9.58 10.87 13.24
CA PRO A 65 -8.23 10.36 13.32
C PRO A 65 -7.25 11.26 12.58
N ARG A 66 -5.98 11.22 12.99
CA ARG A 66 -4.85 11.66 12.17
C ARG A 66 -4.44 10.51 11.25
N VAL A 67 -4.27 10.78 9.96
CA VAL A 67 -3.99 9.75 8.95
C VAL A 67 -2.67 10.01 8.26
N LEU A 68 -1.84 8.98 8.14
CA LEU A 68 -0.63 8.95 7.32
C LEU A 68 -0.83 7.97 6.15
N ASP A 69 -0.66 8.46 4.93
CA ASP A 69 -0.72 7.67 3.70
C ASP A 69 0.68 7.52 3.11
N ILE A 70 1.26 6.32 3.23
CA ILE A 70 2.60 5.99 2.75
C ILE A 70 2.50 5.41 1.34
N GLY A 71 3.22 6.02 0.39
CA GLY A 71 3.10 5.74 -1.03
C GLY A 71 1.87 6.43 -1.64
N CYS A 72 1.67 7.69 -1.26
CA CYS A 72 0.48 8.48 -1.60
C CYS A 72 0.39 8.83 -3.10
N CYS A 73 1.45 8.65 -3.88
CA CYS A 73 1.55 9.09 -5.28
C CYS A 73 1.08 10.57 -5.42
N SER A 74 0.23 10.85 -6.41
CA SER A 74 -0.35 12.19 -6.64
C SER A 74 -1.51 12.56 -5.70
N GLY A 75 -1.65 11.91 -4.55
CA GLY A 75 -2.53 12.31 -3.45
C GLY A 75 -4.02 12.06 -3.64
N ASN A 76 -4.44 11.37 -4.69
CA ASN A 76 -5.85 11.20 -5.00
C ASN A 76 -6.62 10.41 -3.92
N LEU A 77 -6.01 9.34 -3.38
CA LEU A 77 -6.59 8.57 -2.29
C LEU A 77 -6.45 9.32 -0.96
N THR A 78 -5.30 9.94 -0.75
CA THR A 78 -4.98 10.77 0.43
C THR A 78 -6.03 11.86 0.65
N ASN A 79 -6.42 12.56 -0.42
CA ASN A 79 -7.42 13.63 -0.34
C ASN A 79 -8.80 13.15 0.14
N LEU A 80 -9.16 11.88 -0.11
CA LEU A 80 -10.44 11.33 0.38
C LEU A 80 -10.49 11.23 1.90
N PHE A 81 -9.35 11.08 2.57
CA PHE A 81 -9.30 11.03 4.04
C PHE A 81 -9.67 12.37 4.70
N CYS A 82 -9.49 13.49 4.02
CA CYS A 82 -9.72 14.83 4.59
C CYS A 82 -11.17 15.04 5.07
N GLN A 83 -12.13 14.35 4.48
CA GLN A 83 -13.54 14.44 4.88
C GLN A 83 -13.79 13.84 6.28
N PHE A 84 -12.97 12.89 6.70
CA PHE A 84 -13.19 12.07 7.90
C PHE A 84 -12.11 12.25 8.98
N SER A 85 -11.04 12.98 8.68
CA SER A 85 -9.84 13.04 9.51
C SER A 85 -9.58 14.46 10.02
N SER A 86 -8.89 14.59 11.14
CA SER A 86 -8.46 15.88 11.69
C SER A 86 -7.24 16.43 10.98
N GLU A 87 -6.35 15.55 10.55
CA GLU A 87 -5.15 15.85 9.77
C GLU A 87 -4.82 14.67 8.87
N VAL A 88 -4.37 14.98 7.65
CA VAL A 88 -3.95 13.98 6.66
C VAL A 88 -2.59 14.36 6.11
N VAL A 89 -1.68 13.40 6.17
CA VAL A 89 -0.32 13.53 5.63
C VAL A 89 -0.11 12.42 4.60
N GLY A 90 0.35 12.80 3.41
CA GLY A 90 0.78 11.88 2.35
C GLY A 90 2.30 11.90 2.22
N VAL A 91 2.89 10.72 2.03
CA VAL A 91 4.34 10.56 1.83
C VAL A 91 4.59 9.68 0.61
N ASP A 92 5.48 10.14 -0.25
CA ASP A 92 6.00 9.35 -1.36
C ASP A 92 7.48 9.68 -1.58
N TYR A 93 8.26 8.72 -2.07
CA TYR A 93 9.67 8.99 -2.34
C TYR A 93 9.89 9.69 -3.70
N GLU A 94 8.92 9.62 -4.60
CA GLU A 94 9.01 10.25 -5.92
C GLU A 94 8.58 11.73 -5.86
N GLU A 95 9.56 12.62 -5.99
CA GLU A 95 9.38 14.08 -5.89
C GLU A 95 8.32 14.61 -6.87
N GLY A 96 8.26 14.04 -8.08
CA GLY A 96 7.31 14.45 -9.10
C GLY A 96 5.86 14.24 -8.67
N PHE A 97 5.56 13.11 -8.01
CA PHE A 97 4.24 12.85 -7.45
C PHE A 97 3.89 13.85 -6.35
N ILE A 98 4.83 14.15 -5.47
CA ILE A 98 4.61 15.10 -4.37
C ILE A 98 4.38 16.53 -4.90
N LYS A 99 5.16 16.97 -5.90
CA LYS A 99 4.91 18.26 -6.57
C LYS A 99 3.51 18.32 -7.18
N ASN A 100 3.09 17.27 -7.85
CA ASN A 100 1.74 17.17 -8.45
C ASN A 100 0.65 17.19 -7.35
N ALA A 101 0.82 16.42 -6.27
CA ALA A 101 -0.12 16.39 -5.16
C ALA A 101 -0.28 17.76 -4.51
N ASN A 102 0.82 18.45 -4.22
CA ASN A 102 0.82 19.80 -3.65
C ASN A 102 0.19 20.86 -4.57
N SER A 103 0.33 20.70 -5.90
CA SER A 103 -0.33 21.61 -6.84
C SER A 103 -1.84 21.40 -6.95
N LYS A 104 -2.30 20.17 -6.67
CA LYS A 104 -3.68 19.74 -6.87
C LYS A 104 -4.55 19.88 -5.62
N TYR A 105 -3.96 19.69 -4.44
CA TYR A 105 -4.68 19.65 -3.17
C TYR A 105 -4.08 20.61 -2.15
N SER A 106 -4.94 21.37 -1.49
CA SER A 106 -4.55 22.37 -0.47
C SER A 106 -4.69 21.87 0.97
N VAL A 107 -5.45 20.81 1.22
CA VAL A 107 -5.76 20.35 2.59
C VAL A 107 -4.79 19.29 3.09
N PRO A 108 -4.57 18.14 2.37
CA PRO A 108 -3.54 17.21 2.80
C PRO A 108 -2.15 17.84 2.72
N LYS A 109 -1.29 17.52 3.67
CA LYS A 109 0.13 17.87 3.58
C LYS A 109 0.89 16.75 2.90
N PHE A 110 1.74 17.07 1.93
CA PHE A 110 2.51 16.07 1.20
C PHE A 110 4.00 16.30 1.37
N PHE A 111 4.73 15.21 1.65
CA PHE A 111 6.17 15.25 1.90
C PHE A 111 6.90 14.18 1.09
N ILE A 112 8.11 14.50 0.65
CA ILE A 112 9.03 13.52 0.10
C ILE A 112 9.59 12.69 1.27
N GLY A 113 9.41 11.38 1.22
CA GLY A 113 9.89 10.47 2.26
C GLY A 113 9.88 9.02 1.81
N ASP A 114 10.67 8.21 2.51
CA ASP A 114 10.83 6.78 2.25
C ASP A 114 10.25 5.99 3.43
N ILE A 115 9.54 4.88 3.16
CA ILE A 115 9.03 3.98 4.19
C ILE A 115 10.14 3.47 5.14
N TYR A 116 11.38 3.46 4.67
CA TYR A 116 12.55 3.11 5.50
C TYR A 116 13.10 4.27 6.33
N ASN A 117 12.63 5.48 6.10
CA ASN A 117 13.00 6.67 6.88
C ASN A 117 11.85 7.69 6.84
N LEU A 118 11.05 7.69 7.91
CA LEU A 118 9.94 8.61 8.12
C LEU A 118 10.27 9.73 9.13
N ASP A 119 11.55 9.97 9.45
CA ASP A 119 11.96 10.89 10.52
C ASP A 119 11.47 12.32 10.29
N LYS A 120 11.43 12.75 9.02
CA LYS A 120 10.94 14.09 8.63
C LYS A 120 9.43 14.30 8.79
N ILE A 121 8.69 13.24 9.11
CA ILE A 121 7.24 13.30 9.30
C ILE A 121 6.95 13.48 10.78
N ASP A 122 6.45 14.62 11.15
CA ASP A 122 6.19 14.97 12.56
C ASP A 122 4.92 14.32 13.09
N GLY A 123 5.01 13.94 14.37
CA GLY A 123 3.87 13.44 15.14
C GLY A 123 3.57 11.97 14.95
N SER A 124 2.44 11.56 15.51
CA SER A 124 1.91 10.19 15.46
C SER A 124 0.51 10.16 14.86
N PHE A 125 0.13 9.04 14.26
CA PHE A 125 -1.08 8.87 13.47
C PHE A 125 -1.94 7.73 14.00
N ASP A 126 -3.24 7.93 14.03
CA ASP A 126 -4.19 6.91 14.49
C ASP A 126 -4.44 5.86 13.42
N LEU A 127 -4.31 6.24 12.15
CA LEU A 127 -4.42 5.34 11.01
C LEU A 127 -3.24 5.58 10.06
N VAL A 128 -2.41 4.55 9.88
CA VAL A 128 -1.37 4.53 8.85
C VAL A 128 -1.84 3.63 7.71
N VAL A 129 -1.84 4.16 6.50
CA VAL A 129 -2.26 3.45 5.29
C VAL A 129 -1.05 3.25 4.39
N CYS A 130 -0.90 2.05 3.83
CA CYS A 130 0.20 1.72 2.95
C CYS A 130 -0.31 0.74 1.86
N PHE A 131 -0.95 1.27 0.83
CA PHE A 131 -1.61 0.47 -0.19
C PHE A 131 -0.77 0.33 -1.46
N GLY A 132 -0.40 -0.91 -1.77
CA GLY A 132 0.36 -1.22 -2.98
C GLY A 132 1.83 -0.77 -2.94
N VAL A 133 2.43 -0.63 -1.77
CA VAL A 133 3.83 -0.23 -1.57
C VAL A 133 4.71 -1.43 -1.25
N LEU A 134 4.20 -2.37 -0.44
CA LEU A 134 5.01 -3.47 0.11
C LEU A 134 5.64 -4.37 -0.97
N GLN A 135 5.06 -4.44 -2.16
CA GLN A 135 5.67 -5.15 -3.27
C GLN A 135 6.94 -4.49 -3.82
N ASN A 136 7.20 -3.25 -3.44
CA ASN A 136 8.36 -2.48 -3.89
C ASN A 136 9.49 -2.44 -2.84
N ILE A 137 9.32 -3.11 -1.70
CA ILE A 137 10.29 -3.14 -0.61
C ILE A 137 10.87 -4.55 -0.42
N ASN A 138 12.07 -4.63 0.11
CA ASN A 138 12.78 -5.88 0.39
C ASN A 138 13.01 -6.17 1.88
N ASP A 139 12.81 -5.18 2.75
CA ASP A 139 12.98 -5.32 4.19
C ASP A 139 11.69 -4.92 4.93
N LEU A 140 10.83 -5.93 5.11
CA LEU A 140 9.55 -5.73 5.78
C LEU A 140 9.73 -5.34 7.26
N VAL A 141 10.74 -5.89 7.94
CA VAL A 141 10.97 -5.60 9.38
C VAL A 141 11.36 -4.15 9.58
N LEU A 142 12.29 -3.64 8.77
CA LEU A 142 12.72 -2.25 8.84
C LEU A 142 11.57 -1.29 8.53
N ALA A 143 10.79 -1.57 7.49
CA ALA A 143 9.62 -0.78 7.14
C ALA A 143 8.59 -0.74 8.30
N LEU A 144 8.27 -1.89 8.88
CA LEU A 144 7.35 -1.98 10.01
C LEU A 144 7.86 -1.27 11.26
N LYS A 145 9.16 -1.29 11.55
CA LYS A 145 9.76 -0.52 12.65
C LYS A 145 9.56 0.98 12.47
N ASN A 146 9.84 1.50 11.27
CA ASN A 146 9.63 2.93 10.97
C ASN A 146 8.16 3.33 11.05
N ILE A 147 7.27 2.50 10.52
CA ILE A 147 5.81 2.70 10.62
C ILE A 147 5.36 2.72 12.08
N LYS A 148 5.86 1.79 12.90
CA LYS A 148 5.52 1.75 14.33
C LYS A 148 5.86 3.04 15.05
N LEU A 149 6.99 3.69 14.73
CA LEU A 149 7.38 4.97 15.32
C LEU A 149 6.38 6.10 15.00
N LYS A 150 5.63 5.97 13.91
CA LYS A 150 4.58 6.92 13.50
C LYS A 150 3.18 6.51 13.93
N LEU A 151 2.99 5.31 14.44
CA LEU A 151 1.70 4.84 14.91
C LEU A 151 1.42 5.36 16.32
N SER A 152 0.27 6.00 16.50
CA SER A 152 -0.21 6.45 17.81
C SER A 152 -0.46 5.27 18.76
N THR A 153 -0.22 5.47 20.05
CA THR A 153 -0.52 4.48 21.10
C THR A 153 -1.98 4.51 21.55
N ARG A 154 -2.83 5.34 20.94
CA ARG A 154 -4.26 5.38 21.26
C ARG A 154 -4.95 4.06 20.90
N ASN A 155 -5.98 3.73 21.67
CA ASN A 155 -6.85 2.60 21.34
C ASN A 155 -7.41 2.73 19.91
N HIS A 156 -7.42 1.61 19.19
CA HIS A 156 -7.84 1.51 17.77
C HIS A 156 -6.85 2.04 16.74
N SER A 157 -5.71 2.61 17.17
CA SER A 157 -4.65 2.99 16.21
C SER A 157 -4.10 1.76 15.51
N LYS A 158 -3.94 1.87 14.20
CA LYS A 158 -3.51 0.74 13.36
C LYS A 158 -2.81 1.16 12.09
N VAL A 159 -2.08 0.22 11.56
CA VAL A 159 -1.58 0.29 10.18
C VAL A 159 -2.30 -0.74 9.31
N VAL A 160 -2.61 -0.35 8.09
CA VAL A 160 -3.27 -1.20 7.10
C VAL A 160 -2.47 -1.23 5.80
N PHE A 161 -2.36 -2.42 5.25
CA PHE A 161 -1.62 -2.69 4.02
C PHE A 161 -2.49 -3.39 3.00
N THR A 162 -2.23 -3.12 1.72
CA THR A 162 -2.55 -4.08 0.65
C THR A 162 -1.29 -4.39 -0.14
N THR A 163 -1.13 -5.66 -0.50
CA THR A 163 0.01 -6.15 -1.28
C THR A 163 -0.43 -7.30 -2.18
N ILE A 164 0.46 -7.74 -3.05
CA ILE A 164 0.22 -8.82 -4.00
C ILE A 164 0.19 -10.15 -3.25
N ASN A 165 -0.74 -11.03 -3.63
CA ASN A 165 -0.76 -12.41 -3.14
C ASN A 165 0.29 -13.26 -3.87
N GLN A 166 1.28 -13.76 -3.15
CA GLN A 166 2.33 -14.61 -3.68
C GLN A 166 1.78 -15.89 -4.35
N ASN A 167 0.74 -16.46 -3.77
CA ASN A 167 0.16 -17.73 -4.23
C ASN A 167 -0.90 -17.56 -5.31
N SER A 168 -1.12 -16.33 -5.80
CA SER A 168 -2.08 -16.07 -6.86
C SER A 168 -1.69 -16.77 -8.16
N ILE A 169 -2.61 -17.54 -8.74
CA ILE A 169 -2.42 -18.13 -10.07
C ILE A 169 -2.19 -17.07 -11.14
N PHE A 170 -2.77 -15.89 -10.96
CA PHE A 170 -2.59 -14.76 -11.87
C PHE A 170 -1.19 -14.16 -11.79
N ASN A 171 -0.52 -14.27 -10.64
CA ASN A 171 0.86 -13.80 -10.44
C ASN A 171 1.88 -14.86 -10.86
N ARG A 172 1.56 -16.16 -10.67
CA ARG A 172 2.47 -17.29 -10.97
C ARG A 172 2.70 -17.48 -12.48
N ASN A 173 1.68 -17.24 -13.29
CA ASN A 173 1.74 -17.52 -14.74
C ASN A 173 2.15 -16.33 -15.59
N ASP A 174 2.61 -15.23 -14.96
CA ASP A 174 3.03 -14.02 -15.68
C ASP A 174 1.94 -13.44 -16.61
N LEU A 175 0.75 -14.02 -16.64
CA LEU A 175 -0.32 -13.73 -17.59
C LEU A 175 -1.04 -12.41 -17.27
N SER A 176 -1.40 -12.19 -16.01
CA SER A 176 -2.03 -10.93 -15.59
C SER A 176 -1.02 -9.79 -15.62
N LEU A 177 0.23 -10.09 -15.26
CA LEU A 177 1.34 -9.14 -15.33
C LEU A 177 1.70 -8.79 -16.79
N LYS A 178 1.56 -9.72 -17.72
CA LYS A 178 1.73 -9.49 -19.17
C LYS A 178 0.61 -8.65 -19.77
N LEU A 179 -0.62 -8.79 -19.27
CA LEU A 179 -1.79 -8.09 -19.79
C LEU A 179 -1.93 -6.67 -19.19
N THR A 180 -1.48 -6.46 -17.95
CA THR A 180 -1.69 -5.21 -17.20
C THR A 180 -0.46 -4.35 -17.07
N ARG A 181 0.75 -4.89 -17.27
CA ARG A 181 2.01 -4.15 -17.14
C ARG A 181 2.44 -3.52 -18.45
N SER A 182 2.91 -2.27 -18.36
CA SER A 182 3.71 -1.67 -19.42
C SER A 182 4.98 -2.50 -19.66
N ARG A 183 5.59 -2.37 -20.85
CA ARG A 183 6.86 -3.08 -21.17
C ARG A 183 7.95 -2.82 -20.13
N GLU A 184 7.98 -1.61 -19.55
CA GLU A 184 8.95 -1.19 -18.54
C GLU A 184 8.77 -1.92 -17.20
N ALA A 185 7.52 -2.25 -16.81
CA ALA A 185 7.24 -2.96 -15.57
C ALA A 185 7.61 -4.45 -15.58
N LYS A 186 7.86 -5.04 -16.77
CA LYS A 186 8.22 -6.47 -16.90
C LYS A 186 9.55 -6.82 -16.25
N ASN A 187 10.43 -5.84 -16.11
CA ASN A 187 11.77 -6.04 -15.54
C ASN A 187 11.83 -5.76 -14.03
N LEU A 188 10.71 -5.35 -13.41
CA LEU A 188 10.68 -5.10 -11.97
C LEU A 188 10.46 -6.39 -11.20
N THR A 189 11.35 -6.67 -10.27
CA THR A 189 11.17 -7.75 -9.30
C THR A 189 10.24 -7.28 -8.19
N LEU A 190 9.00 -7.76 -8.19
CA LEU A 190 8.06 -7.48 -7.11
C LEU A 190 8.30 -8.42 -5.94
N HIS A 191 8.39 -7.86 -4.75
CA HIS A 191 8.44 -8.64 -3.52
C HIS A 191 7.04 -9.06 -3.09
N THR A 192 6.95 -10.26 -2.57
CA THR A 192 5.71 -10.82 -2.03
C THR A 192 6.02 -11.43 -0.67
N PHE A 193 5.07 -11.33 0.24
CA PHE A 193 5.24 -11.81 1.62
C PHE A 193 4.15 -12.81 1.97
N THR A 194 4.55 -13.91 2.61
CA THR A 194 3.62 -14.91 3.16
C THR A 194 3.00 -14.42 4.47
N LYS A 195 1.92 -15.08 4.91
CA LYS A 195 1.31 -14.84 6.21
C LYS A 195 2.30 -14.99 7.36
N ASP A 196 3.16 -16.01 7.29
CA ASP A 196 4.16 -16.29 8.32
C ASP A 196 5.24 -15.20 8.34
N GLN A 197 5.68 -14.70 7.19
CA GLN A 197 6.60 -13.57 7.12
C GLN A 197 5.99 -12.31 7.74
N PHE A 198 4.72 -12.00 7.47
CA PHE A 198 4.02 -10.90 8.14
C PHE A 198 3.94 -11.10 9.65
N TYR A 199 3.61 -12.31 10.10
CA TYR A 199 3.52 -12.63 11.52
C TYR A 199 4.88 -12.48 12.22
N GLN A 200 5.96 -13.04 11.66
CA GLN A 200 7.31 -12.92 12.24
C GLN A 200 7.81 -11.47 12.21
N SER A 201 7.62 -10.78 11.09
CA SER A 201 8.04 -9.38 10.95
C SER A 201 7.29 -8.45 11.89
N SER A 202 5.99 -8.71 12.15
CA SER A 202 5.21 -7.94 13.10
C SER A 202 5.78 -8.07 14.51
N LYS A 203 6.10 -9.29 14.96
CA LYS A 203 6.74 -9.53 16.26
C LYS A 203 8.09 -8.81 16.38
N LEU A 204 8.96 -8.94 15.38
CA LEU A 204 10.29 -8.32 15.36
C LEU A 204 10.24 -6.79 15.34
N SER A 205 9.15 -6.22 14.88
CA SER A 205 8.92 -4.77 14.88
C SER A 205 8.12 -4.27 16.08
N GLY A 206 7.64 -5.17 16.97
CA GLY A 206 6.81 -4.82 18.12
C GLY A 206 5.39 -4.39 17.73
N LEU A 207 4.90 -4.95 16.63
CA LEU A 207 3.51 -4.87 16.19
C LEU A 207 2.83 -6.24 16.34
N LYS A 208 1.51 -6.25 16.35
CA LYS A 208 0.67 -7.45 16.38
C LYS A 208 -0.16 -7.51 15.12
N LEU A 209 -0.06 -8.62 14.39
CA LEU A 209 -0.94 -8.92 13.25
C LEU A 209 -2.36 -9.18 13.77
N THR A 210 -3.31 -8.32 13.44
CA THR A 210 -4.71 -8.41 13.88
C THR A 210 -5.64 -8.96 12.82
N ARG A 211 -5.31 -8.76 11.55
CA ARG A 211 -6.12 -9.23 10.43
C ARG A 211 -5.26 -9.57 9.23
N TYR A 212 -5.59 -10.67 8.55
CA TYR A 212 -4.98 -11.09 7.30
C TYR A 212 -6.06 -11.70 6.41
N GLU A 213 -6.35 -11.08 5.28
CA GLU A 213 -7.42 -11.49 4.39
C GLU A 213 -6.98 -11.51 2.94
N TYR A 214 -7.51 -12.47 2.19
CA TYR A 214 -7.36 -12.53 0.76
C TYR A 214 -8.43 -11.68 0.08
N LEU A 215 -8.02 -10.79 -0.83
CA LEU A 215 -8.90 -9.92 -1.57
C LEU A 215 -9.20 -10.51 -2.95
N TYR A 216 -10.46 -10.89 -3.14
CA TYR A 216 -10.96 -11.39 -4.41
C TYR A 216 -11.62 -10.26 -5.18
N ILE A 217 -11.08 -9.95 -6.36
CA ILE A 217 -11.66 -8.97 -7.29
C ILE A 217 -12.52 -9.74 -8.26
N LEU A 218 -13.81 -9.83 -7.96
CA LEU A 218 -14.78 -10.55 -8.79
C LEU A 218 -15.60 -9.59 -9.65
N PRO A 219 -15.87 -9.96 -10.92
CA PRO A 219 -16.64 -9.14 -11.84
C PRO A 219 -17.98 -8.70 -11.27
N ARG A 220 -18.38 -7.45 -11.58
CA ARG A 220 -19.62 -6.86 -11.04
C ARG A 220 -20.88 -7.56 -11.52
N PHE A 221 -20.85 -8.15 -12.73
CA PHE A 221 -22.01 -8.85 -13.29
C PHE A 221 -22.44 -10.09 -12.48
N LEU A 222 -21.57 -10.61 -11.60
CA LEU A 222 -21.91 -11.72 -10.70
C LEU A 222 -22.87 -11.33 -9.57
N GLY A 223 -23.17 -10.04 -9.39
CA GLY A 223 -24.13 -9.55 -8.42
C GLY A 223 -23.94 -10.13 -7.00
N PRO A 224 -25.02 -10.57 -6.30
CA PRO A 224 -24.95 -11.19 -4.98
C PRO A 224 -24.16 -12.51 -4.94
N LEU A 225 -24.07 -13.21 -6.05
CA LEU A 225 -23.36 -14.49 -6.15
C LEU A 225 -21.85 -14.36 -5.78
N ARG A 226 -21.27 -13.17 -5.95
CA ARG A 226 -19.90 -12.88 -5.53
C ARG A 226 -19.64 -13.21 -4.05
N PHE A 227 -20.66 -13.03 -3.21
CA PHE A 227 -20.52 -13.28 -1.77
C PHE A 227 -20.35 -14.78 -1.48
N PHE A 228 -21.09 -15.62 -2.17
CA PHE A 228 -20.99 -17.08 -2.04
C PHE A 228 -19.71 -17.59 -2.69
N ILE A 229 -19.39 -17.12 -3.88
CA ILE A 229 -18.19 -17.50 -4.61
C ILE A 229 -16.93 -17.24 -3.78
N LYS A 230 -16.81 -16.08 -3.12
CA LYS A 230 -15.67 -15.75 -2.24
C LYS A 230 -15.44 -16.77 -1.13
N LYS A 231 -16.51 -17.40 -0.60
CA LYS A 231 -16.40 -18.37 0.49
C LYS A 231 -15.80 -19.71 0.06
N ILE A 232 -15.97 -20.07 -1.20
CA ILE A 232 -15.56 -21.36 -1.73
C ILE A 232 -14.32 -21.26 -2.64
N MET A 233 -13.94 -20.05 -3.07
CA MET A 233 -12.78 -19.86 -3.93
C MET A 233 -11.48 -20.14 -3.19
N PRO A 234 -10.57 -20.92 -3.81
CA PRO A 234 -9.22 -21.09 -3.28
C PRO A 234 -8.48 -19.75 -3.16
N THR A 235 -7.62 -19.64 -2.16
CA THR A 235 -6.80 -18.42 -1.92
C THR A 235 -5.90 -18.04 -3.10
N SER A 236 -5.57 -19.05 -3.93
CA SER A 236 -4.81 -18.84 -5.18
C SER A 236 -5.55 -18.00 -6.23
N PHE A 237 -6.84 -17.79 -6.12
CA PHE A 237 -7.62 -16.89 -6.99
C PHE A 237 -7.67 -15.44 -6.47
N SER A 238 -7.10 -15.18 -5.31
CA SER A 238 -6.97 -13.81 -4.80
C SER A 238 -5.78 -13.11 -5.45
N HIS A 239 -5.98 -11.89 -5.93
CA HIS A 239 -4.88 -11.07 -6.49
C HIS A 239 -4.08 -10.37 -5.41
N HIS A 240 -4.73 -9.91 -4.35
CA HIS A 240 -4.16 -9.10 -3.30
C HIS A 240 -4.46 -9.70 -1.92
N ILE A 241 -3.66 -9.27 -0.97
CA ILE A 241 -3.81 -9.56 0.46
C ILE A 241 -4.03 -8.23 1.16
N PHE A 242 -4.93 -8.24 2.13
CA PHE A 242 -5.14 -7.17 3.09
C PHE A 242 -4.56 -7.58 4.45
N VAL A 243 -3.81 -6.68 5.06
CA VAL A 243 -3.15 -6.90 6.35
C VAL A 243 -3.44 -5.72 7.27
N GLU A 244 -3.78 -6.00 8.52
CA GLU A 244 -3.95 -5.00 9.56
C GLU A 244 -3.07 -5.36 10.76
N MET A 245 -2.38 -4.36 11.32
CA MET A 245 -1.54 -4.49 12.49
C MET A 245 -1.79 -3.36 13.48
N GLN A 246 -1.55 -3.64 14.77
CA GLN A 246 -1.64 -2.69 15.87
C GLN A 246 -0.37 -2.81 16.74
N HIS A 247 -0.20 -1.91 17.71
CA HIS A 247 0.80 -2.12 18.75
C HIS A 247 0.59 -3.48 19.43
N ALA A 248 1.70 -4.17 19.75
CA ALA A 248 1.69 -5.44 20.47
C ALA A 248 1.29 -5.25 21.91
#